data_6e74dd96804a26d903b908b2710eb683
#
_entry.id   6e74dd96804a26d903b908b2710eb683
#
_cell.length_a   1.000
_cell.length_b   1.000
_cell.length_c   1.000
_cell.angle_alpha   90.00
_cell.angle_beta   90.00
_cell.angle_gamma   90.00
#
_symmetry.space_group_name_H-M   'P 1'
#
loop_
_entity.id
_entity.type
_entity.pdbx_description
1 polymer ?
#
loop_
_entity_poly.entity_id
_entity_poly.type
_entity_poly.pdbx_seq_one_letter_code
_entity_poly.pdbx_strand_id
1 'polypeptide(L)'
;MWEYLKQRLPTKDRLLKMGLMIDQNCPICSSSPESHAHIVNECVYAKVCIRLLQKYLHINFRMQDLVHWYSAGRKVTKLQRRFAGACHVALIYWIWRIRNEARLDMVVRSPDAIVKLSMDEVKTRFLKQNTKPLKIKDQTWFQALGT
;
A
#
# COMPACT_ATOMS: atom_id res chain seq x y z
N MET A 1 -4.28 -9.77 -4.46
CA MET A 1 -4.86 -8.49 -4.95
C MET A 1 -6.36 -8.58 -5.23
N TRP A 2 -6.82 -9.59 -5.96
CA TRP A 2 -8.26 -9.82 -6.23
C TRP A 2 -9.12 -9.97 -4.97
N GLU A 3 -8.63 -10.70 -3.98
CA GLU A 3 -9.29 -10.87 -2.68
C GLU A 3 -9.43 -9.57 -1.90
N TYR A 4 -8.44 -8.68 -2.01
CA TYR A 4 -8.50 -7.34 -1.44
C TYR A 4 -9.63 -6.52 -2.07
N LEU A 5 -9.67 -6.46 -3.42
CA LEU A 5 -10.69 -5.70 -4.14
C LEU A 5 -12.12 -6.20 -3.85
N LYS A 6 -12.28 -7.51 -3.61
CA LYS A 6 -13.55 -8.11 -3.20
C LYS A 6 -13.79 -8.11 -1.70
N GLN A 7 -12.93 -7.45 -0.93
CA GLN A 7 -12.99 -7.45 0.54
C GLN A 7 -13.05 -8.87 1.14
N ARG A 8 -12.33 -9.83 0.53
CA ARG A 8 -12.33 -11.25 0.91
C ARG A 8 -11.07 -11.70 1.65
N LEU A 9 -10.22 -10.77 2.09
CA LEU A 9 -9.07 -11.12 2.91
C LEU A 9 -9.53 -11.88 4.16
N PRO A 10 -8.87 -12.96 4.56
CA PRO A 10 -9.21 -13.73 5.77
C PRO A 10 -8.77 -12.98 7.03
N THR A 11 -9.45 -11.87 7.29
CA THR A 11 -9.29 -11.04 8.49
C THR A 11 -9.96 -11.68 9.70
N LYS A 12 -9.55 -11.29 10.91
CA LYS A 12 -10.06 -11.90 12.15
C LYS A 12 -11.59 -11.74 12.31
N ASP A 13 -12.16 -10.61 11.89
CA ASP A 13 -13.61 -10.41 11.88
C ASP A 13 -14.35 -11.41 10.97
N ARG A 14 -13.75 -11.80 9.86
CA ARG A 14 -14.31 -12.85 8.98
C ARG A 14 -14.15 -14.24 9.58
N LEU A 15 -12.99 -14.53 10.14
CA LEU A 15 -12.72 -15.83 10.78
C LEU A 15 -13.68 -16.05 11.97
N LEU A 16 -13.99 -15.00 12.74
CA LEU A 16 -15.01 -15.05 13.79
C LEU A 16 -16.41 -15.36 13.25
N LYS A 17 -16.80 -14.73 12.13
CA LYS A 17 -18.07 -15.02 11.46
C LYS A 17 -18.16 -16.47 10.96
N MET A 18 -17.02 -17.11 10.74
CA MET A 18 -16.91 -18.54 10.39
C MET A 18 -16.89 -19.46 11.61
N GLY A 19 -17.07 -18.93 12.83
CA GLY A 19 -17.15 -19.69 14.07
C GLY A 19 -15.79 -19.99 14.74
N LEU A 20 -14.69 -19.37 14.26
CA LEU A 20 -13.38 -19.57 14.88
C LEU A 20 -13.22 -18.67 16.11
N MET A 21 -12.91 -19.28 17.25
CA MET A 21 -12.62 -18.57 18.51
C MET A 21 -11.19 -18.05 18.48
N ILE A 22 -11.01 -16.76 18.15
CA ILE A 22 -9.71 -16.11 18.05
C ILE A 22 -9.74 -14.74 18.72
N ASP A 23 -8.59 -14.24 19.16
CA ASP A 23 -8.43 -12.86 19.57
C ASP A 23 -8.75 -11.93 18.39
N GLN A 24 -9.51 -10.85 18.67
CA GLN A 24 -10.01 -9.93 17.64
C GLN A 24 -9.02 -8.82 17.29
N ASN A 25 -8.04 -8.53 18.14
CA ASN A 25 -7.16 -7.39 17.98
C ASN A 25 -6.26 -7.53 16.74
N CYS A 26 -6.00 -6.41 16.08
CA CYS A 26 -5.07 -6.34 14.96
C CYS A 26 -3.66 -6.79 15.39
N PRO A 27 -3.04 -7.77 14.74
CA PRO A 27 -1.72 -8.27 15.13
C PRO A 27 -0.59 -7.27 14.90
N ILE A 28 -0.83 -6.21 14.11
CA ILE A 28 0.18 -5.18 13.84
C ILE A 28 0.15 -4.08 14.91
N CYS A 29 -1.02 -3.51 15.20
CA CYS A 29 -1.13 -2.37 16.12
C CYS A 29 -1.64 -2.73 17.50
N SER A 30 -2.24 -3.89 17.69
CA SER A 30 -2.83 -4.42 18.93
C SER A 30 -3.85 -3.52 19.62
N SER A 31 -4.22 -2.38 19.00
CA SER A 31 -5.04 -1.34 19.62
C SER A 31 -6.50 -1.32 19.18
N SER A 32 -6.85 -2.12 18.17
CA SER A 32 -8.22 -2.12 17.62
C SER A 32 -8.54 -3.48 17.00
N PRO A 33 -9.83 -3.85 16.93
CA PRO A 33 -10.25 -5.07 16.24
C PRO A 33 -9.85 -5.06 14.77
N GLU A 34 -9.43 -6.22 14.30
CA GLU A 34 -9.02 -6.40 12.91
C GLU A 34 -10.23 -6.54 12.01
N SER A 35 -10.31 -5.67 11.01
CA SER A 35 -11.23 -5.76 9.87
C SER A 35 -10.49 -5.47 8.57
N HIS A 36 -11.14 -5.72 7.44
CA HIS A 36 -10.59 -5.32 6.15
C HIS A 36 -10.30 -3.81 6.08
N ALA A 37 -11.27 -2.98 6.50
CA ALA A 37 -11.11 -1.53 6.52
C ALA A 37 -9.98 -1.09 7.47
N HIS A 38 -9.90 -1.73 8.65
CA HIS A 38 -8.86 -1.43 9.62
C HIS A 38 -7.46 -1.66 9.04
N ILE A 39 -7.17 -2.86 8.52
CA ILE A 39 -5.83 -3.19 8.02
C ILE A 39 -5.39 -2.24 6.91
N VAL A 40 -6.29 -1.84 6.03
CA VAL A 40 -5.95 -1.07 4.84
C VAL A 40 -5.90 0.43 5.11
N ASN A 41 -6.83 0.97 5.89
CA ASN A 41 -7.05 2.41 5.99
C ASN A 41 -6.97 2.96 7.41
N GLU A 42 -7.35 2.18 8.43
CA GLU A 42 -7.58 2.68 9.77
C GLU A 42 -6.43 2.37 10.73
N CYS A 43 -5.71 1.28 10.49
CA CYS A 43 -4.55 0.88 11.29
C CYS A 43 -3.51 2.00 11.32
N VAL A 44 -3.00 2.30 12.51
CA VAL A 44 -1.94 3.32 12.70
C VAL A 44 -0.73 3.00 11.82
N TYR A 45 -0.32 1.74 11.76
CA TYR A 45 0.78 1.28 10.92
C TYR A 45 0.52 1.56 9.43
N ALA A 46 -0.66 1.19 8.92
CA ALA A 46 -1.03 1.42 7.53
C ALA A 46 -1.06 2.92 7.20
N LYS A 47 -1.60 3.76 8.09
CA LYS A 47 -1.61 5.22 7.92
C LYS A 47 -0.19 5.80 7.83
N VAL A 48 0.76 5.30 8.63
CA VAL A 48 2.16 5.73 8.56
C VAL A 48 2.77 5.31 7.22
N CYS A 49 2.56 4.06 6.78
CA CYS A 49 3.04 3.58 5.48
C CYS A 49 2.52 4.43 4.32
N ILE A 50 1.24 4.78 4.33
CA ILE A 50 0.62 5.60 3.29
C ILE A 50 1.23 7.01 3.26
N ARG A 51 1.41 7.65 4.42
CA ARG A 51 2.05 8.97 4.50
C ARG A 51 3.50 8.94 3.98
N LEU A 52 4.26 7.90 4.32
CA LEU A 52 5.61 7.71 3.81
C LEU A 52 5.61 7.50 2.29
N LEU A 53 4.69 6.70 1.77
CA LEU A 53 4.56 6.51 0.32
C LEU A 53 4.26 7.83 -0.39
N GLN A 54 3.33 8.64 0.13
CA GLN A 54 3.02 9.96 -0.40
C GLN A 54 4.24 10.88 -0.41
N LYS A 55 4.99 10.90 0.71
CA LYS A 55 6.23 11.65 0.85
C LYS A 55 7.25 11.24 -0.23
N TYR A 56 7.54 9.96 -0.34
CA TYR A 56 8.54 9.43 -1.28
C TYR A 56 8.14 9.55 -2.75
N LEU A 57 6.85 9.56 -3.05
CA LEU A 57 6.34 9.82 -4.41
C LEU A 57 6.29 11.31 -4.75
N HIS A 58 6.45 12.21 -3.77
CA HIS A 58 6.20 13.65 -3.92
C HIS A 58 4.81 13.94 -4.51
N ILE A 59 3.84 13.10 -4.16
CA ILE A 59 2.45 13.20 -4.64
C ILE A 59 1.52 13.13 -3.44
N ASN A 60 0.66 14.13 -3.31
CA ASN A 60 -0.38 14.14 -2.29
C ASN A 60 -1.69 13.56 -2.87
N PHE A 61 -2.19 12.47 -2.30
CA PHE A 61 -3.46 11.85 -2.66
C PHE A 61 -4.19 11.37 -1.40
N ARG A 62 -5.52 11.38 -1.43
CA ARG A 62 -6.33 10.83 -0.34
C ARG A 62 -6.69 9.39 -0.67
N MET A 63 -6.52 8.47 0.30
CA MET A 63 -6.85 7.05 0.12
C MET A 63 -8.30 6.81 -0.28
N GLN A 64 -9.22 7.60 0.30
CA GLN A 64 -10.65 7.49 0.03
C GLN A 64 -11.02 7.89 -1.40
N ASP A 65 -10.19 8.70 -2.05
CA ASP A 65 -10.42 9.27 -3.37
C ASP A 65 -9.54 8.62 -4.46
N LEU A 66 -8.98 7.43 -4.23
CA LEU A 66 -8.08 6.79 -5.20
C LEU A 66 -8.71 6.70 -6.59
N VAL A 67 -9.97 6.29 -6.69
CA VAL A 67 -10.68 6.20 -7.96
C VAL A 67 -10.80 7.58 -8.61
N HIS A 68 -11.16 8.60 -7.82
CA HIS A 68 -11.24 9.98 -8.27
C HIS A 68 -9.87 10.55 -8.61
N TRP A 69 -8.84 10.24 -7.80
CA TRP A 69 -7.46 10.67 -8.05
C TRP A 69 -6.91 10.11 -9.38
N TYR A 70 -7.26 8.86 -9.70
CA TYR A 70 -6.91 8.24 -10.99
C TYR A 70 -7.56 8.97 -12.17
N SER A 71 -8.76 9.51 -12.01
CA SER A 71 -9.52 10.16 -13.08
C SER A 71 -9.29 11.69 -13.19
N ALA A 72 -9.00 12.39 -12.10
CA ALA A 72 -9.12 13.87 -12.02
C ALA A 72 -7.80 14.65 -12.01
N GLY A 73 -6.64 14.03 -12.14
CA GLY A 73 -5.36 14.70 -11.87
C GLY A 73 -4.79 15.58 -12.97
N ARG A 74 -5.08 16.88 -12.95
CA ARG A 74 -4.43 17.88 -13.84
C ARG A 74 -2.96 18.17 -13.47
N LYS A 75 -2.52 17.93 -12.25
CA LYS A 75 -1.16 18.27 -11.75
C LYS A 75 -0.12 17.16 -11.93
N VAL A 76 -0.53 15.92 -12.17
CA VAL A 76 0.35 14.75 -12.31
C VAL A 76 0.20 14.12 -13.70
N THR A 77 1.31 13.60 -14.24
CA THR A 77 1.30 12.96 -15.56
C THR A 77 0.58 11.60 -15.49
N LYS A 78 0.18 11.07 -16.65
CA LYS A 78 -0.41 9.73 -16.76
C LYS A 78 0.55 8.66 -16.22
N LEU A 79 1.86 8.83 -16.47
CA LEU A 79 2.91 7.94 -16.01
C LEU A 79 3.00 7.94 -14.49
N GLN A 80 3.11 9.14 -13.89
CA GLN A 80 3.17 9.29 -12.44
C GLN A 80 1.95 8.67 -11.74
N ARG A 81 0.75 8.86 -12.29
CA ARG A 81 -0.48 8.24 -11.76
C ARG A 81 -0.41 6.71 -11.81
N ARG A 82 0.00 6.14 -12.94
CA ARG A 82 0.11 4.68 -13.08
C ARG A 82 1.14 4.10 -12.11
N PHE A 83 2.29 4.76 -11.99
CA PHE A 83 3.35 4.33 -11.08
C PHE A 83 2.91 4.42 -9.62
N ALA A 84 2.36 5.56 -9.20
CA ALA A 84 1.88 5.76 -7.84
C ALA A 84 0.77 4.77 -7.47
N GLY A 85 -0.13 4.49 -8.39
CA GLY A 85 -1.15 3.46 -8.18
C GLY A 85 -0.59 2.06 -8.04
N ALA A 86 0.40 1.70 -8.85
CA ALA A 86 1.08 0.42 -8.72
C ALA A 86 1.80 0.31 -7.37
N CYS A 87 2.47 1.38 -6.91
CA CYS A 87 3.10 1.42 -5.59
C CYS A 87 2.08 1.27 -4.46
N HIS A 88 0.93 1.91 -4.58
CA HIS A 88 -0.14 1.78 -3.60
C HIS A 88 -0.67 0.35 -3.51
N VAL A 89 -0.91 -0.28 -4.65
CA VAL A 89 -1.34 -1.67 -4.74
C VAL A 89 -0.30 -2.63 -4.14
N ALA A 90 0.99 -2.40 -4.45
CA ALA A 90 2.09 -3.16 -3.86
C ALA A 90 2.18 -2.95 -2.34
N LEU A 91 1.99 -1.71 -1.86
CA LEU A 91 1.99 -1.41 -0.43
C LEU A 91 0.88 -2.16 0.32
N ILE A 92 -0.33 -2.21 -0.21
CA ILE A 92 -1.43 -3.00 0.40
C ILE A 92 -1.04 -4.48 0.49
N TYR A 93 -0.45 -5.03 -0.56
CA TYR A 93 0.04 -6.41 -0.54
C TYR A 93 1.08 -6.63 0.56
N TRP A 94 2.05 -5.73 0.70
CA TRP A 94 3.07 -5.82 1.73
C TRP A 94 2.51 -5.64 3.14
N ILE A 95 1.55 -4.72 3.37
CA ILE A 95 0.86 -4.58 4.66
C ILE A 95 0.15 -5.89 5.03
N TRP A 96 -0.54 -6.51 4.08
CA TRP A 96 -1.17 -7.81 4.30
C TRP A 96 -0.15 -8.91 4.63
N ARG A 97 0.99 -8.91 3.97
CA ARG A 97 2.08 -9.84 4.26
C ARG A 97 2.64 -9.64 5.66
N ILE A 98 2.91 -8.40 6.06
CA ILE A 98 3.37 -8.07 7.42
C ILE A 98 2.34 -8.46 8.47
N ARG A 99 1.05 -8.27 8.19
CA ARG A 99 -0.01 -8.75 9.09
C ARG A 99 0.08 -10.27 9.31
N ASN A 100 0.37 -11.03 8.28
CA ASN A 100 0.54 -12.47 8.41
C ASN A 100 1.83 -12.84 9.14
N GLU A 101 2.94 -12.18 8.87
CA GLU A 101 4.21 -12.32 9.61
C GLU A 101 4.00 -11.97 11.09
N ALA A 102 3.31 -10.88 11.41
CA ALA A 102 2.98 -10.48 12.79
C ALA A 102 2.12 -11.51 13.52
N ARG A 103 1.24 -12.21 12.81
CA ARG A 103 0.40 -13.27 13.40
C ARG A 103 1.16 -14.56 13.66
N LEU A 104 2.07 -14.94 12.78
CA LEU A 104 2.77 -16.23 12.81
C LEU A 104 4.10 -16.12 13.55
N ASP A 105 4.88 -15.09 13.26
CA ASP A 105 6.27 -14.94 13.70
C ASP A 105 6.44 -13.85 14.76
N MET A 106 5.36 -13.12 15.09
CA MET A 106 5.36 -11.99 16.03
C MET A 106 6.35 -10.87 15.60
N VAL A 107 6.63 -10.76 14.31
CA VAL A 107 7.56 -9.77 13.74
C VAL A 107 6.80 -8.73 12.94
N VAL A 108 7.06 -7.46 13.25
CA VAL A 108 6.54 -6.33 12.48
C VAL A 108 7.71 -5.49 11.97
N ARG A 109 7.88 -5.43 10.66
CA ARG A 109 8.93 -4.62 10.03
C ARG A 109 8.58 -3.14 10.10
N SER A 110 9.58 -2.27 10.05
CA SER A 110 9.34 -0.83 10.06
C SER A 110 8.51 -0.38 8.84
N PRO A 111 7.63 0.62 9.00
CA PRO A 111 6.86 1.19 7.89
C PRO A 111 7.74 1.66 6.73
N ASP A 112 8.89 2.29 7.04
CA ASP A 112 9.84 2.78 6.05
C ASP A 112 10.40 1.65 5.17
N ALA A 113 10.82 0.54 5.79
CA ALA A 113 11.33 -0.63 5.05
C ALA A 113 10.28 -1.20 4.08
N ILE A 114 9.01 -1.28 4.51
CA ILE A 114 7.93 -1.83 3.69
C ILE A 114 7.57 -0.91 2.52
N VAL A 115 7.56 0.39 2.75
CA VAL A 115 7.31 1.37 1.69
C VAL A 115 8.43 1.33 0.64
N LYS A 116 9.68 1.29 1.06
CA LYS A 116 10.82 1.15 0.14
C LYS A 116 10.77 -0.14 -0.66
N LEU A 117 10.51 -1.29 -0.01
CA LEU A 117 10.35 -2.57 -0.69
C LEU A 117 9.23 -2.53 -1.74
N SER A 118 8.07 -1.95 -1.41
CA SER A 118 6.95 -1.83 -2.35
C SER A 118 7.30 -0.96 -3.55
N MET A 119 8.02 0.14 -3.33
CA MET A 119 8.46 1.05 -4.40
C MET A 119 9.52 0.42 -5.29
N ASP A 120 10.51 -0.26 -4.72
CA ASP A 120 11.59 -0.92 -5.46
C ASP A 120 11.07 -2.05 -6.34
N GLU A 121 10.13 -2.84 -5.84
CA GLU A 121 9.46 -3.88 -6.63
C GLU A 121 8.74 -3.28 -7.85
N VAL A 122 7.98 -2.21 -7.64
CA VAL A 122 7.27 -1.52 -8.73
C VAL A 122 8.25 -0.84 -9.67
N LYS A 123 9.27 -0.17 -9.16
CA LYS A 123 10.31 0.49 -9.96
C LYS A 123 11.00 -0.49 -10.90
N THR A 124 11.39 -1.64 -10.38
CA THR A 124 12.04 -2.70 -11.16
C THR A 124 11.14 -3.21 -12.29
N ARG A 125 9.87 -3.51 -11.98
CA ARG A 125 8.89 -3.97 -12.98
C ARG A 125 8.59 -2.89 -14.02
N PHE A 126 8.44 -1.64 -13.56
CA PHE A 126 8.11 -0.50 -14.41
C PHE A 126 9.21 -0.21 -15.43
N LEU A 127 10.48 -0.25 -15.00
CA LEU A 127 11.63 -0.06 -15.89
C LEU A 127 11.75 -1.17 -16.94
N LYS A 128 11.47 -2.43 -16.57
CA LYS A 128 11.47 -3.56 -17.51
C LYS A 128 10.38 -3.44 -18.59
N GLN A 129 9.22 -2.87 -18.24
CA GLN A 129 8.10 -2.75 -19.16
C GLN A 129 8.14 -1.50 -20.06
N ASN A 130 8.81 -0.44 -19.60
CA ASN A 130 8.89 0.82 -20.35
C ASN A 130 10.24 0.92 -21.06
N THR A 131 10.30 0.40 -22.28
CA THR A 131 11.50 0.48 -23.14
C THR A 131 11.67 1.85 -23.82
N LYS A 132 10.62 2.68 -23.85
CA LYS A 132 10.68 4.03 -24.43
C LYS A 132 11.28 5.04 -23.46
N PRO A 133 12.05 6.02 -23.95
CA PRO A 133 12.60 7.07 -23.09
C PRO A 133 11.48 7.88 -22.44
N LEU A 134 11.66 8.16 -21.16
CA LEU A 134 10.73 8.98 -20.38
C LEU A 134 10.82 10.45 -20.82
N LYS A 135 9.71 11.18 -20.76
CA LYS A 135 9.71 12.63 -20.91
C LYS A 135 10.56 13.27 -19.79
N ILE A 136 11.24 14.36 -20.05
CA ILE A 136 12.13 15.06 -19.09
C ILE A 136 11.44 15.24 -17.72
N LYS A 137 10.20 15.73 -17.70
CA LYS A 137 9.43 15.93 -16.45
C LYS A 137 9.26 14.63 -15.64
N ASP A 138 8.99 13.52 -16.32
CA ASP A 138 8.81 12.23 -15.68
C ASP A 138 10.16 11.64 -15.24
N GLN A 139 11.23 11.87 -16.01
CA GLN A 139 12.57 11.44 -15.68
C GLN A 139 13.09 12.13 -14.41
N THR A 140 12.96 13.46 -14.32
CA THR A 140 13.36 14.21 -13.12
C THR A 140 12.58 13.76 -11.89
N TRP A 141 11.26 13.58 -12.01
CA TRP A 141 10.44 13.07 -10.92
C TRP A 141 10.86 11.66 -10.51
N PHE A 142 11.13 10.77 -11.46
CA PHE A 142 11.51 9.39 -11.20
C PHE A 142 12.89 9.27 -10.49
N GLN A 143 13.81 10.20 -10.78
CA GLN A 143 15.10 10.31 -10.10
C GLN A 143 14.97 10.78 -8.65
N ALA A 144 13.96 11.62 -8.35
CA ALA A 144 13.70 12.15 -7.02
C ALA A 144 12.93 11.17 -6.11
N LEU A 145 12.48 10.01 -6.62
CA LEU A 145 11.71 9.06 -5.83
C LEU A 145 12.53 8.46 -4.66
N GLY A 146 11.93 8.49 -3.46
CA GLY A 146 12.53 7.86 -2.28
C GLY A 146 13.49 8.74 -1.48
N THR A 147 13.64 10.01 -1.88
CA THR A 147 14.43 11.01 -1.14
C THR A 147 13.63 11.74 -0.07
#